data_1fe40a197d40bc52254c06ecbb32ccf2
#
_entry.id   1fe40a197d40bc52254c06ecbb32ccf2
#
_cell.length_a   1.000
_cell.length_b   1.000
_cell.length_c   1.000
_cell.angle_alpha   90.00
_cell.angle_beta   90.00
_cell.angle_gamma   90.00
#
_symmetry.space_group_name_H-M   'P 1'
#
loop_
_entity.id
_entity.type
_entity.pdbx_description
1 polymer ?
#
loop_
_entity_poly.entity_id
_entity_poly.type
_entity_poly.pdbx_seq_one_letter_code
_entity_poly.pdbx_strand_id
1 'polypeptide(L)'
;MSSYLIQFISLLFQVLSLAILGRVLLSWVDPMGNMRITQIIRDITEPLLAPIRSVMPSMAMFDFSPIIAMLLLQALSRLLISAIAR
;
A
#
# COMPACT_ATOMS: atom_id res chain seq x y z
N MET A 1 4.48 10.22 24.72
CA MET A 1 3.69 10.67 23.57
C MET A 1 4.27 10.20 22.25
N SER A 2 5.55 10.51 21.99
CA SER A 2 6.15 10.15 20.72
C SER A 2 6.18 8.64 20.48
N SER A 3 6.33 7.82 21.53
CA SER A 3 6.34 6.38 21.36
C SER A 3 5.00 5.82 20.91
N TYR A 4 3.90 6.38 21.40
CA TYR A 4 2.57 5.98 20.93
C TYR A 4 2.33 6.42 19.49
N LEU A 5 2.80 7.60 19.14
CA LEU A 5 2.67 8.10 17.78
C LEU A 5 3.49 7.24 16.81
N ILE A 6 4.70 6.86 17.20
CA ILE A 6 5.54 5.98 16.39
C ILE A 6 4.87 4.63 16.21
N GLN A 7 4.31 4.06 17.26
CA GLN A 7 3.60 2.79 17.17
C GLN A 7 2.39 2.90 16.25
N PHE A 8 1.63 3.99 16.36
CA PHE A 8 0.47 4.22 15.50
C PHE A 8 0.88 4.28 14.04
N ILE A 9 1.91 5.07 13.74
CA ILE A 9 2.39 5.21 12.36
C ILE A 9 2.90 3.87 11.84
N SER A 10 3.67 3.16 12.64
CA SER A 10 4.21 1.86 12.25
C SER A 10 3.09 0.86 11.94
N LEU A 11 2.09 0.78 12.81
CA LEU A 11 0.96 -0.11 12.60
C LEU A 11 0.15 0.29 11.36
N LEU A 12 -0.07 1.58 11.19
CA LEU A 12 -0.81 2.08 10.02
C LEU A 12 -0.13 1.65 8.72
N PHE A 13 1.18 1.88 8.62
CA PHE A 13 1.91 1.52 7.42
C PHE A 13 1.99 0.01 7.22
N GLN A 14 2.08 -0.76 8.31
CA GLN A 14 2.04 -2.22 8.21
C GLN A 14 0.70 -2.71 7.68
N VAL A 15 -0.41 -2.18 8.19
CA VAL A 15 -1.73 -2.56 7.72
C VAL A 15 -1.91 -2.20 6.25
N LEU A 16 -1.47 -1.01 5.86
CA LEU A 16 -1.56 -0.59 4.46
C LEU A 16 -0.71 -1.49 3.55
N SER A 17 0.48 -1.85 4.01
CA SER A 17 1.36 -2.74 3.24
C SER A 17 0.74 -4.13 3.09
N LEU A 18 0.13 -4.65 4.16
CA LEU A 18 -0.56 -5.92 4.10
C LEU A 18 -1.77 -5.87 3.17
N ALA A 19 -2.49 -4.76 3.17
CA ALA A 19 -3.62 -4.58 2.25
C ALA A 19 -3.16 -4.60 0.80
N ILE A 20 -2.04 -3.94 0.51
CA ILE A 20 -1.48 -3.93 -0.84
C ILE A 20 -1.01 -5.32 -1.24
N LEU A 21 -0.35 -6.03 -0.32
CA LEU A 21 0.06 -7.41 -0.58
C LEU A 21 -1.15 -8.29 -0.84
N GLY A 22 -2.21 -8.13 -0.04
CA GLY A 22 -3.45 -8.86 -0.25
C GLY A 22 -4.06 -8.57 -1.61
N ARG A 23 -3.97 -7.31 -2.07
CA ARG A 23 -4.45 -6.95 -3.39
C ARG A 23 -3.70 -7.71 -4.49
N VAL A 24 -2.38 -7.83 -4.36
CA VAL A 24 -1.58 -8.58 -5.32
C VAL A 24 -1.98 -10.05 -5.34
N LEU A 25 -2.12 -10.66 -4.16
CA LEU A 25 -2.50 -12.07 -4.07
C LEU A 25 -3.90 -12.30 -4.62
N LEU A 26 -4.84 -11.40 -4.32
CA LEU A 26 -6.21 -11.50 -4.82
C LEU A 26 -6.29 -11.30 -6.32
N SER A 27 -5.35 -10.58 -6.91
CA SER A 27 -5.33 -10.43 -8.37
C SER A 27 -5.06 -11.76 -9.07
N TRP A 28 -4.45 -12.70 -8.38
CA TRP A 28 -4.22 -14.05 -8.90
C TRP A 28 -5.39 -14.98 -8.60
N VAL A 29 -5.99 -14.85 -7.42
CA VAL A 29 -7.05 -15.74 -6.95
C VAL A 29 -8.39 -15.30 -7.49
N ASP A 30 -8.64 -14.00 -7.55
CA ASP A 30 -9.93 -13.43 -7.92
C ASP A 30 -9.70 -12.22 -8.85
N PRO A 31 -9.22 -12.45 -10.08
CA PRO A 31 -8.89 -11.35 -10.98
C PRO A 31 -10.11 -10.52 -11.39
N MET A 32 -11.30 -11.11 -11.38
CA MET A 32 -12.53 -10.40 -11.75
C MET A 32 -13.11 -9.56 -10.63
N GLY A 33 -12.63 -9.76 -9.40
CA GLY A 33 -13.13 -8.99 -8.27
C GLY A 33 -14.53 -9.39 -7.84
N ASN A 34 -14.84 -10.68 -7.91
CA ASN A 34 -16.17 -11.18 -7.55
C ASN A 34 -16.34 -11.33 -6.04
N MET A 35 -15.25 -11.49 -5.30
CA MET A 35 -15.31 -11.62 -3.85
C MET A 35 -15.43 -10.24 -3.21
N ARG A 36 -16.23 -10.15 -2.16
CA ARG A 36 -16.42 -8.89 -1.45
C ARG A 36 -15.13 -8.37 -0.83
N ILE A 37 -14.31 -9.28 -0.30
CA ILE A 37 -13.03 -8.88 0.30
C ILE A 37 -12.10 -8.27 -0.75
N THR A 38 -12.14 -8.76 -1.98
CA THR A 38 -11.35 -8.19 -3.06
C THR A 38 -11.75 -6.75 -3.33
N GLN A 39 -13.06 -6.48 -3.36
CA GLN A 39 -13.57 -5.14 -3.58
C GLN A 39 -13.17 -4.20 -2.46
N ILE A 40 -13.28 -4.67 -1.22
CA ILE A 40 -12.91 -3.85 -0.05
C ILE A 40 -11.42 -3.50 -0.09
N ILE A 41 -10.58 -4.48 -0.37
CA ILE A 41 -9.14 -4.26 -0.43
C ILE A 41 -8.78 -3.32 -1.58
N ARG A 42 -9.43 -3.45 -2.73
CA ARG A 42 -9.23 -2.53 -3.84
C ARG A 42 -9.63 -1.10 -3.46
N ASP A 43 -10.76 -0.95 -2.81
CA ASP A 43 -11.23 0.38 -2.41
C ASP A 43 -10.29 1.05 -1.41
N ILE A 44 -9.73 0.27 -0.49
CA ILE A 44 -8.78 0.79 0.50
C ILE A 44 -7.47 1.20 -0.15
N THR A 45 -6.98 0.40 -1.09
CA THR A 45 -5.66 0.61 -1.69
C THR A 45 -5.69 1.54 -2.89
N GLU A 46 -6.84 1.77 -3.50
CA GLU A 46 -6.93 2.59 -4.71
C GLU A 46 -6.41 4.01 -4.51
N PRO A 47 -6.71 4.71 -3.40
CA PRO A 47 -6.17 6.05 -3.21
C PRO A 47 -4.65 6.10 -3.16
N LEU A 48 -4.01 4.98 -2.76
CA LEU A 48 -2.56 4.89 -2.74
C LEU A 48 -1.98 4.56 -4.11
N LEU A 49 -2.67 3.70 -4.86
CA LEU A 49 -2.14 3.16 -6.10
C LEU A 49 -2.44 4.02 -7.32
N ALA A 50 -3.57 4.74 -7.31
CA ALA A 50 -3.98 5.53 -8.47
C ALA A 50 -2.95 6.61 -8.83
N PRO A 51 -2.44 7.42 -7.88
CA PRO A 51 -1.41 8.41 -8.23
C PRO A 51 -0.14 7.78 -8.77
N ILE A 52 0.26 6.63 -8.21
CA ILE A 52 1.45 5.93 -8.66
C ILE A 52 1.26 5.44 -10.09
N ARG A 53 0.09 4.88 -10.36
CA ARG A 53 -0.23 4.37 -11.70
C ARG A 53 -0.22 5.48 -12.74
N SER A 54 -0.65 6.68 -12.36
CA SER A 54 -0.73 7.80 -13.28
C SER A 54 0.63 8.30 -13.74
N VAL A 55 1.68 8.09 -12.95
CA VAL A 55 3.03 8.51 -13.33
C VAL A 55 3.87 7.39 -13.90
N MET A 56 3.38 6.16 -13.87
CA MET A 56 4.10 5.03 -14.44
C MET A 56 3.95 4.98 -15.96
N PRO A 57 5.01 4.56 -16.68
CA PRO A 57 4.89 4.39 -18.13
C PRO A 57 3.87 3.31 -18.48
N SER A 58 3.25 3.47 -19.64
CA SER A 58 2.23 2.54 -20.09
C SER A 58 2.75 1.14 -20.38
N MET A 59 4.05 0.96 -20.41
CA MET A 59 4.63 -0.36 -20.65
C MET A 59 4.48 -1.29 -19.46
N ALA A 60 3.95 -0.83 -18.37
CA ALA A 60 3.65 -1.69 -17.23
C ALA A 60 2.43 -2.54 -17.54
N MET A 61 2.60 -3.51 -18.44
CA MET A 61 1.56 -4.50 -18.71
C MET A 61 1.23 -5.28 -17.46
N PHE A 62 2.20 -5.41 -16.58
CA PHE A 62 1.99 -5.95 -15.25
C PHE A 62 1.81 -4.81 -14.30
N ASP A 63 0.92 -4.99 -13.34
CA ASP A 63 0.65 -3.97 -12.35
C ASP A 63 1.77 -3.96 -11.32
N PHE A 64 2.81 -3.17 -11.56
CA PHE A 64 3.90 -3.00 -10.61
C PHE A 64 3.59 -1.96 -9.56
N SER A 65 2.47 -1.24 -9.69
CA SER A 65 2.15 -0.17 -8.76
C SER A 65 2.02 -0.66 -7.31
N PRO A 66 1.50 -1.86 -7.01
CA PRO A 66 1.51 -2.33 -5.62
C PRO A 66 2.91 -2.47 -5.04
N ILE A 67 3.86 -2.97 -5.82
CA ILE A 67 5.24 -3.12 -5.34
C ILE A 67 5.86 -1.76 -5.07
N ILE A 68 5.68 -0.82 -5.98
CA ILE A 68 6.18 0.54 -5.82
C ILE A 68 5.53 1.20 -4.61
N ALA A 69 4.22 1.00 -4.43
CA ALA A 69 3.50 1.56 -3.29
C ALA A 69 4.04 1.01 -1.97
N MET A 70 4.32 -0.28 -1.90
CA MET A 70 4.89 -0.87 -0.69
C MET A 70 6.26 -0.28 -0.37
N LEU A 71 7.11 -0.12 -1.37
CA LEU A 71 8.42 0.49 -1.18
C LEU A 71 8.31 1.94 -0.73
N LEU A 72 7.39 2.70 -1.33
CA LEU A 72 7.16 4.08 -0.93
C LEU A 72 6.62 4.18 0.48
N LEU A 73 5.69 3.29 0.86
CA LEU A 73 5.17 3.27 2.21
C LEU A 73 6.27 2.99 3.22
N GLN A 74 7.15 2.05 2.93
CA GLN A 74 8.26 1.74 3.82
C GLN A 74 9.21 2.93 3.95
N ALA A 75 9.53 3.58 2.84
CA ALA A 75 10.40 4.74 2.86
C ALA A 75 9.78 5.89 3.66
N LEU A 76 8.49 6.17 3.42
CA LEU A 76 7.78 7.22 4.15
C LEU A 76 7.69 6.89 5.63
N SER A 77 7.42 5.64 5.97
CA SER A 77 7.35 5.22 7.36
C SER A 77 8.68 5.47 8.06
N ARG A 78 9.78 5.09 7.44
CA ARG A 78 11.12 5.30 8.02
C ARG A 78 11.42 6.77 8.18
N LEU A 79 11.08 7.60 7.19
CA LEU A 79 11.32 9.03 7.27
C LEU A 79 10.50 9.66 8.39
N LEU A 80 9.22 9.30 8.49
CA LEU A 80 8.35 9.86 9.51
C LEU A 80 8.80 9.45 10.91
N ILE A 81 9.12 8.18 11.10
CA ILE A 81 9.57 7.68 12.39
C ILE A 81 10.90 8.32 12.77
N SER A 82 11.81 8.45 11.82
CA SER A 82 13.09 9.09 12.05
C SER A 82 12.92 10.56 12.47
N ALA A 83 12.00 11.27 11.84
CA ALA A 83 11.72 12.65 12.18
C ALA A 83 11.12 12.80 13.58
N ILE A 84 10.25 11.86 13.96
CA ILE A 84 9.60 11.90 15.27
C ILE A 84 10.55 11.46 16.37
N ALA A 85 11.41 10.48 16.06
CA ALA A 85 12.33 9.90 17.05
C ALA A 85 13.56 10.76 17.33
N ARG A 86 13.76 11.86 16.63
CA ARG A 86 14.89 12.77 16.86
C ARG A 86 14.92 13.38 18.26
#